data_2ed4534ee4d457fb1b9513d1b6f507a4
#
_entry.id   2ed4534ee4d457fb1b9513d1b6f507a4
#
_cell.length_a   1.000
_cell.length_b   1.000
_cell.length_c   1.000
_cell.angle_alpha   90.00
_cell.angle_beta   90.00
_cell.angle_gamma   90.00
#
_symmetry.space_group_name_H-M   'P 1'
#
loop_
_entity.id
_entity.type
_entity.pdbx_description
1 polymer ?
#
loop_
_entity_poly.entity_id
_entity_poly.type
_entity_poly.pdbx_seq_one_letter_code
_entity_poly.pdbx_strand_id
1 'polypeptide(L)'
;MNTFIMMWNPDISNWKMNDFELLLCHFPYVKFCWAIYDYKKVDDGDRFFLVRCGEGETGIVMSGTISSKPYKGEDWSGKGREVYYVKLELGTMIHPDNEEIITTEELEEAIPNFDWRGGHSGRLLDKMSAGKLELLWKAYVNENKLMFEKGYAKIDKWTENDAEEIIEYYLRKKHGETCECCGFNYKKVHGRQCKETIDYVLFDTTDYNNAEELEASYHALCPNCQRIVNTEEDLERLKANLSSKT
;
A
#
# COMPACT_ATOMS: atom_id res chain seq x y z
N MET A 1 -8.34 5.30 23.74
CA MET A 1 -8.17 5.03 22.30
C MET A 1 -9.34 5.64 21.56
N ASN A 2 -9.07 6.52 20.64
CA ASN A 2 -10.05 7.12 19.73
C ASN A 2 -10.05 6.36 18.40
N THR A 3 -11.10 6.58 17.59
CA THR A 3 -11.21 6.00 16.24
C THR A 3 -11.43 7.11 15.23
N PHE A 4 -10.60 7.15 14.21
CA PHE A 4 -10.64 8.14 13.14
C PHE A 4 -11.02 7.51 11.82
N ILE A 5 -11.88 8.21 11.07
CA ILE A 5 -12.27 7.81 9.72
C ILE A 5 -11.50 8.66 8.73
N MET A 6 -10.62 8.01 7.98
CA MET A 6 -9.88 8.56 6.86
C MET A 6 -10.71 8.38 5.58
N MET A 7 -10.75 9.40 4.73
CA MET A 7 -11.51 9.36 3.47
C MET A 7 -10.54 9.38 2.30
N TRP A 8 -10.73 8.48 1.36
CA TRP A 8 -9.92 8.36 0.17
C TRP A 8 -10.79 8.28 -1.09
N ASN A 9 -10.57 9.21 -1.99
CA ASN A 9 -11.18 9.18 -3.32
C ASN A 9 -10.05 9.09 -4.36
N PRO A 10 -9.81 7.90 -4.97
CA PRO A 10 -8.74 7.70 -5.94
C PRO A 10 -8.89 8.55 -7.21
N ASP A 11 -10.10 9.03 -7.54
CA ASP A 11 -10.36 9.80 -8.75
C ASP A 11 -9.76 11.20 -8.66
N ILE A 12 -9.78 11.79 -7.47
CA ILE A 12 -9.33 13.17 -7.21
C ILE A 12 -8.05 13.28 -6.38
N SER A 13 -7.73 12.26 -5.59
CA SER A 13 -6.52 12.21 -4.76
C SER A 13 -5.27 12.16 -5.62
N ASN A 14 -4.15 12.63 -5.10
CA ASN A 14 -2.83 12.34 -5.66
C ASN A 14 -2.40 10.88 -5.41
N TRP A 15 -3.01 10.19 -4.47
CA TRP A 15 -2.83 8.76 -4.20
C TRP A 15 -3.90 7.96 -4.95
N LYS A 16 -3.49 7.25 -6.00
CA LYS A 16 -4.35 6.56 -6.96
C LYS A 16 -4.57 5.08 -6.62
N MET A 17 -5.43 4.38 -7.38
CA MET A 17 -5.62 2.94 -7.22
C MET A 17 -4.32 2.16 -7.38
N ASN A 18 -3.48 2.51 -8.37
CA ASN A 18 -2.17 1.87 -8.55
C ASN A 18 -1.28 2.02 -7.31
N ASP A 19 -1.32 3.18 -6.64
CA ASP A 19 -0.55 3.39 -5.40
C ASP A 19 -1.09 2.52 -4.25
N PHE A 20 -2.41 2.31 -4.20
CA PHE A 20 -3.04 1.38 -3.25
C PHE A 20 -2.59 -0.06 -3.50
N GLU A 21 -2.61 -0.50 -4.75
CA GLU A 21 -2.15 -1.83 -5.16
C GLU A 21 -0.67 -2.04 -4.81
N LEU A 22 0.17 -1.04 -5.08
CA LEU A 22 1.58 -1.06 -4.69
C LEU A 22 1.76 -1.14 -3.19
N LEU A 23 1.03 -0.33 -2.42
CA LEU A 23 1.07 -0.41 -0.96
C LEU A 23 0.62 -1.77 -0.46
N LEU A 24 -0.42 -2.36 -1.05
CA LEU A 24 -0.89 -3.71 -0.72
C LEU A 24 0.19 -4.76 -0.96
N CYS A 25 0.95 -4.64 -2.05
CA CYS A 25 2.07 -5.54 -2.36
C CYS A 25 3.28 -5.34 -1.42
N HIS A 26 3.59 -4.11 -1.05
CA HIS A 26 4.82 -3.74 -0.33
C HIS A 26 4.65 -3.55 1.18
N PHE A 27 3.50 -3.88 1.70
CA PHE A 27 3.27 -3.90 3.14
C PHE A 27 4.21 -4.94 3.83
N PRO A 28 4.94 -4.62 4.90
CA PRO A 28 4.86 -3.42 5.74
C PRO A 28 5.98 -2.38 5.50
N TYR A 29 6.73 -2.43 4.43
CA TYR A 29 7.96 -1.64 4.21
C TYR A 29 7.71 -0.15 3.92
N VAL A 30 6.48 0.25 3.59
CA VAL A 30 6.16 1.64 3.24
C VAL A 30 5.66 2.42 4.44
N LYS A 31 6.28 3.56 4.73
CA LYS A 31 5.72 4.55 5.65
C LYS A 31 4.51 5.20 5.02
N PHE A 32 3.35 4.94 5.60
CA PHE A 32 2.10 5.51 5.14
C PHE A 32 1.70 6.70 6.01
N CYS A 33 1.41 7.82 5.37
CA CYS A 33 0.98 9.05 6.04
C CYS A 33 -0.37 9.48 5.49
N TRP A 34 -1.22 10.04 6.35
CA TRP A 34 -2.52 10.52 5.93
C TRP A 34 -2.91 11.84 6.61
N ALA A 35 -3.68 12.67 5.89
CA ALA A 35 -4.18 13.92 6.42
C ALA A 35 -5.25 13.69 7.48
N ILE A 36 -5.20 14.46 8.58
CA ILE A 36 -6.11 14.31 9.70
C ILE A 36 -6.75 15.64 10.10
N TYR A 37 -8.09 15.69 10.05
CA TYR A 37 -8.85 16.89 10.38
C TYR A 37 -8.93 17.16 11.88
N ASP A 38 -9.31 16.15 12.67
CA ASP A 38 -9.45 16.24 14.12
C ASP A 38 -8.12 16.06 14.88
N TYR A 39 -7.02 16.59 14.31
CA TYR A 39 -5.65 16.39 14.79
C TYR A 39 -5.42 16.69 16.29
N LYS A 40 -6.21 17.60 16.87
CA LYS A 40 -6.09 17.97 18.31
C LYS A 40 -6.51 16.85 19.26
N LYS A 41 -7.17 15.82 18.77
CA LYS A 41 -7.73 14.70 19.55
C LYS A 41 -6.97 13.40 19.32
N VAL A 42 -5.86 13.44 18.57
CA VAL A 42 -5.04 12.29 18.21
C VAL A 42 -4.04 12.00 19.29
N ASP A 43 -4.01 10.74 19.70
CA ASP A 43 -2.95 10.15 20.51
C ASP A 43 -2.30 8.98 19.76
N ASP A 44 -1.05 8.67 20.09
CA ASP A 44 -0.34 7.50 19.59
C ASP A 44 -1.07 6.21 19.99
N GLY A 45 -1.22 5.29 19.06
CA GLY A 45 -2.00 4.06 19.25
C GLY A 45 -3.51 4.21 18.99
N ASP A 46 -3.99 5.38 18.59
CA ASP A 46 -5.39 5.55 18.18
C ASP A 46 -5.70 4.75 16.91
N ARG A 47 -6.95 4.32 16.79
CA ARG A 47 -7.46 3.48 15.70
C ARG A 47 -7.79 4.32 14.47
N PHE A 48 -7.58 3.77 13.27
CA PHE A 48 -8.12 4.36 12.05
C PHE A 48 -8.78 3.31 11.15
N PHE A 49 -9.70 3.79 10.31
CA PHE A 49 -10.23 3.10 9.15
C PHE A 49 -10.14 4.02 7.95
N LEU A 50 -9.70 3.49 6.80
CA LEU A 50 -9.71 4.20 5.53
C LEU A 50 -10.91 3.75 4.72
N VAL A 51 -11.75 4.71 4.34
CA VAL A 51 -12.94 4.51 3.54
C VAL A 51 -12.69 5.02 2.13
N ARG A 52 -12.79 4.11 1.14
CA ARG A 52 -12.81 4.51 -0.27
C ARG A 52 -14.16 5.16 -0.58
N CYS A 53 -14.12 6.28 -1.29
CA CYS A 53 -15.27 6.97 -1.88
C CYS A 53 -14.97 7.34 -3.34
N GLY A 54 -15.94 7.84 -4.08
CA GLY A 54 -15.83 8.15 -5.51
C GLY A 54 -16.48 7.09 -6.39
N GLU A 55 -15.96 6.85 -7.58
CA GLU A 55 -16.50 5.85 -8.51
C GLU A 55 -16.10 4.42 -8.09
N GLY A 56 -16.96 3.45 -8.45
CA GLY A 56 -16.78 2.04 -8.10
C GLY A 56 -17.30 1.67 -6.73
N GLU A 57 -16.86 0.53 -6.21
CA GLU A 57 -17.30 0.04 -4.91
C GLU A 57 -16.69 0.87 -3.77
N THR A 58 -17.53 1.38 -2.89
CA THR A 58 -17.15 2.28 -1.80
C THR A 58 -17.34 1.62 -0.45
N GLY A 59 -16.39 1.84 0.48
CA GLY A 59 -16.43 1.21 1.80
C GLY A 59 -15.06 1.15 2.46
N ILE A 60 -14.93 0.34 3.50
CA ILE A 60 -13.67 0.21 4.24
C ILE A 60 -12.69 -0.65 3.46
N VAL A 61 -11.54 -0.07 3.12
CA VAL A 61 -10.45 -0.74 2.39
C VAL A 61 -9.19 -0.95 3.23
N MET A 62 -9.09 -0.29 4.39
CA MET A 62 -7.91 -0.40 5.23
C MET A 62 -8.23 -0.08 6.68
N SER A 63 -7.50 -0.71 7.59
CA SER A 63 -7.54 -0.39 9.01
C SER A 63 -6.17 -0.55 9.65
N GLY A 64 -5.93 0.12 10.77
CA GLY A 64 -4.68 0.05 11.52
C GLY A 64 -4.67 1.01 12.70
N THR A 65 -3.47 1.42 13.10
CA THR A 65 -3.26 2.34 14.22
C THR A 65 -2.48 3.58 13.79
N ILE A 66 -2.69 4.69 14.48
CA ILE A 66 -1.90 5.89 14.30
C ILE A 66 -0.62 5.75 15.10
N SER A 67 0.55 5.91 14.45
CA SER A 67 1.87 5.67 15.03
C SER A 67 2.71 6.94 15.17
N SER A 68 2.08 8.10 15.16
CA SER A 68 2.77 9.38 15.43
C SER A 68 1.84 10.43 16.00
N LYS A 69 2.42 11.42 16.66
CA LYS A 69 1.72 12.69 16.92
C LYS A 69 1.49 13.42 15.59
N PRO A 70 0.41 14.23 15.50
CA PRO A 70 0.16 15.04 14.31
C PRO A 70 1.29 16.03 14.03
N TYR A 71 1.67 16.15 12.78
CA TYR A 71 2.66 17.12 12.31
C TYR A 71 2.12 17.90 11.10
N LYS A 72 2.61 19.12 10.92
CA LYS A 72 2.20 19.99 9.81
C LYS A 72 2.93 19.58 8.53
N GLY A 73 2.22 19.63 7.42
CA GLY A 73 2.75 19.46 6.07
C GLY A 73 1.97 20.27 5.06
N GLU A 74 2.49 20.36 3.87
CA GLU A 74 1.80 20.98 2.74
C GLU A 74 0.62 20.09 2.28
N ASP A 75 -0.49 20.71 1.93
CA ASP A 75 -1.66 20.00 1.40
C ASP A 75 -1.30 19.34 0.06
N TRP A 76 -1.56 18.05 -0.06
CA TRP A 76 -1.36 17.25 -1.26
C TRP A 76 -1.96 17.87 -2.54
N SER A 77 -2.98 18.72 -2.42
CA SER A 77 -3.64 19.36 -3.57
C SER A 77 -2.81 20.45 -4.24
N GLY A 78 -1.63 20.80 -3.72
CA GLY A 78 -0.76 21.85 -4.26
C GLY A 78 -1.33 23.28 -4.13
N LYS A 79 -2.39 23.47 -3.34
CA LYS A 79 -3.04 24.79 -3.14
C LYS A 79 -2.36 25.67 -2.08
N GLY A 80 -1.17 25.27 -1.62
CA GLY A 80 -0.36 26.04 -0.66
C GLY A 80 -0.96 26.16 0.74
N ARG A 81 -1.89 25.24 1.10
CA ARG A 81 -2.47 25.17 2.44
C ARG A 81 -1.62 24.25 3.32
N GLU A 82 -1.49 24.59 4.59
CA GLU A 82 -0.96 23.67 5.59
C GLU A 82 -2.09 22.80 6.15
N VAL A 83 -1.83 21.49 6.24
CA VAL A 83 -2.70 20.50 6.88
C VAL A 83 -1.89 19.68 7.87
N TYR A 84 -2.59 18.97 8.76
CA TYR A 84 -1.95 18.05 9.68
C TYR A 84 -1.97 16.64 9.12
N TYR A 85 -0.85 15.94 9.28
CA TYR A 85 -0.66 14.55 8.91
C TYR A 85 -0.33 13.71 10.13
N VAL A 86 -0.62 12.42 10.03
CA VAL A 86 -0.17 11.39 10.97
C VAL A 86 0.47 10.25 10.20
N LYS A 87 1.41 9.55 10.84
CA LYS A 87 1.92 8.27 10.33
C LYS A 87 0.96 7.18 10.75
N LEU A 88 0.76 6.23 9.86
CA LEU A 88 -0.14 5.10 10.05
C LEU A 88 0.66 3.80 10.05
N GLU A 89 0.35 2.96 11.01
CA GLU A 89 0.75 1.56 11.05
C GLU A 89 -0.42 0.73 10.53
N LEU A 90 -0.17 0.03 9.43
CA LEU A 90 -1.21 -0.68 8.71
C LEU A 90 -1.45 -2.06 9.34
N GLY A 91 -2.70 -2.37 9.66
CA GLY A 91 -3.10 -3.65 10.19
C GLY A 91 -3.76 -4.55 9.14
N THR A 92 -4.70 -4.02 8.38
CA THR A 92 -5.45 -4.79 7.38
C THR A 92 -5.69 -3.94 6.14
N MET A 93 -5.51 -4.54 4.97
CA MET A 93 -5.85 -3.93 3.67
C MET A 93 -6.69 -4.91 2.84
N ILE A 94 -7.66 -4.40 2.10
CA ILE A 94 -8.59 -5.18 1.28
C ILE A 94 -8.69 -4.51 -0.08
N HIS A 95 -8.49 -5.27 -1.16
CA HIS A 95 -8.62 -4.72 -2.52
C HIS A 95 -10.10 -4.58 -2.89
N PRO A 96 -10.62 -3.36 -3.07
CA PRO A 96 -12.07 -3.12 -3.18
C PRO A 96 -12.69 -3.67 -4.47
N ASP A 97 -11.89 -3.87 -5.53
CA ASP A 97 -12.38 -4.37 -6.80
C ASP A 97 -12.23 -5.90 -6.95
N ASN A 98 -11.55 -6.55 -6.01
CA ASN A 98 -11.28 -8.00 -6.03
C ASN A 98 -11.99 -8.77 -4.93
N GLU A 99 -12.35 -8.10 -3.83
CA GLU A 99 -12.88 -8.71 -2.63
C GLU A 99 -14.10 -7.93 -2.11
N GLU A 100 -15.02 -8.62 -1.49
CA GLU A 100 -16.13 -7.98 -0.79
C GLU A 100 -15.60 -7.13 0.37
N ILE A 101 -16.06 -5.89 0.47
CA ILE A 101 -15.71 -4.94 1.54
C ILE A 101 -16.95 -4.63 2.38
N ILE A 102 -16.75 -4.04 3.57
CA ILE A 102 -17.88 -3.41 4.27
C ILE A 102 -18.22 -2.15 3.49
N THR A 103 -19.36 -2.18 2.83
CA THR A 103 -19.79 -1.13 1.92
C THR A 103 -20.23 0.15 2.65
N THR A 104 -20.22 1.26 1.92
CA THR A 104 -20.72 2.53 2.46
C THR A 104 -22.18 2.44 2.88
N GLU A 105 -23.00 1.67 2.15
CA GLU A 105 -24.41 1.42 2.45
C GLU A 105 -24.57 0.69 3.80
N GLU A 106 -23.80 -0.35 4.05
CA GLU A 106 -23.82 -1.08 5.33
C GLU A 106 -23.34 -0.21 6.49
N LEU A 107 -22.35 0.66 6.22
CA LEU A 107 -21.86 1.64 7.20
C LEU A 107 -22.94 2.69 7.54
N GLU A 108 -23.67 3.19 6.55
CA GLU A 108 -24.78 4.14 6.72
C GLU A 108 -25.95 3.51 7.51
N GLU A 109 -26.25 2.23 7.26
CA GLU A 109 -27.28 1.49 8.01
C GLU A 109 -26.87 1.26 9.46
N ALA A 110 -25.63 0.81 9.69
CA ALA A 110 -25.14 0.51 11.03
C ALA A 110 -24.86 1.77 11.88
N ILE A 111 -24.38 2.85 11.24
CA ILE A 111 -23.92 4.08 11.88
C ILE A 111 -24.43 5.31 11.08
N PRO A 112 -25.74 5.60 11.13
CA PRO A 112 -26.38 6.60 10.27
C PRO A 112 -26.01 8.05 10.61
N ASN A 113 -25.40 8.31 11.77
CA ASN A 113 -25.06 9.67 12.21
C ASN A 113 -23.68 10.15 11.75
N PHE A 114 -22.99 9.38 10.90
CA PHE A 114 -21.70 9.75 10.32
C PHE A 114 -21.84 9.86 8.79
N ASP A 115 -21.22 10.90 8.21
CA ASP A 115 -21.17 11.07 6.76
C ASP A 115 -20.05 10.19 6.18
N TRP A 116 -20.43 9.04 5.64
CA TRP A 116 -19.52 8.05 5.05
C TRP A 116 -19.12 8.33 3.61
N ARG A 117 -19.81 9.27 2.94
CA ARG A 117 -19.59 9.56 1.50
C ARG A 117 -18.75 10.81 1.27
N GLY A 118 -18.54 11.62 2.28
CA GLY A 118 -17.87 12.89 2.10
C GLY A 118 -17.24 13.47 3.37
N GLY A 119 -16.96 14.77 3.29
CA GLY A 119 -16.38 15.54 4.38
C GLY A 119 -14.84 15.48 4.42
N HIS A 120 -14.28 15.96 5.53
CA HIS A 120 -12.83 15.97 5.72
C HIS A 120 -12.31 14.59 6.11
N SER A 121 -11.15 14.24 5.61
CA SER A 121 -10.44 13.02 6.02
C SER A 121 -9.87 13.16 7.43
N GLY A 122 -9.88 12.08 8.21
CA GLY A 122 -9.36 12.05 9.57
C GLY A 122 -10.29 12.69 10.59
N ARG A 123 -11.60 12.46 10.48
CA ARG A 123 -12.61 12.86 11.46
C ARG A 123 -12.72 11.85 12.58
N LEU A 124 -12.85 12.36 13.80
CA LEU A 124 -13.08 11.53 14.97
C LEU A 124 -14.50 10.94 14.92
N LEU A 125 -14.61 9.63 15.08
CA LEU A 125 -15.86 8.93 15.30
C LEU A 125 -16.22 8.97 16.80
N ASP A 126 -17.48 9.17 17.13
CA ASP A 126 -17.91 9.12 18.54
C ASP A 126 -17.73 7.72 19.12
N LYS A 127 -17.61 7.62 20.44
CA LYS A 127 -17.28 6.35 21.12
C LYS A 127 -18.27 5.22 20.89
N MET A 128 -19.56 5.55 20.78
CA MET A 128 -20.61 4.53 20.59
C MET A 128 -20.55 3.99 19.15
N SER A 129 -20.42 4.89 18.17
CA SER A 129 -20.24 4.55 16.76
C SER A 129 -18.93 3.78 16.53
N ALA A 130 -17.84 4.19 17.20
CA ALA A 130 -16.56 3.49 17.16
C ALA A 130 -16.68 2.04 17.69
N GLY A 131 -17.41 1.83 18.79
CA GLY A 131 -17.68 0.50 19.30
C GLY A 131 -18.49 -0.39 18.33
N LYS A 132 -19.50 0.19 17.68
CA LYS A 132 -20.28 -0.51 16.64
C LYS A 132 -19.40 -0.87 15.43
N LEU A 133 -18.59 0.06 14.97
CA LEU A 133 -17.70 -0.16 13.84
C LEU A 133 -16.68 -1.28 14.12
N GLU A 134 -16.10 -1.32 15.31
CA GLU A 134 -15.19 -2.40 15.70
C GLU A 134 -15.87 -3.77 15.78
N LEU A 135 -17.12 -3.83 16.20
CA LEU A 135 -17.88 -5.08 16.18
C LEU A 135 -18.18 -5.55 14.75
N LEU A 136 -18.59 -4.63 13.89
CA LEU A 136 -18.84 -4.90 12.47
C LEU A 136 -17.56 -5.37 11.77
N TRP A 137 -16.44 -4.69 12.02
CA TRP A 137 -15.15 -5.04 11.47
C TRP A 137 -14.65 -6.42 11.92
N LYS A 138 -14.80 -6.74 13.21
CA LYS A 138 -14.44 -8.05 13.74
C LYS A 138 -15.29 -9.17 13.15
N ALA A 139 -16.58 -8.95 12.97
CA ALA A 139 -17.48 -9.91 12.33
C ALA A 139 -17.03 -10.16 10.89
N TYR A 140 -16.82 -9.09 10.13
CA TYR A 140 -16.33 -9.14 8.76
C TYR A 140 -14.99 -9.91 8.63
N VAL A 141 -14.01 -9.61 9.45
CA VAL A 141 -12.70 -10.30 9.44
C VAL A 141 -12.86 -11.79 9.79
N ASN A 142 -13.73 -12.15 10.74
CA ASN A 142 -13.96 -13.54 11.10
C ASN A 142 -14.67 -14.34 10.01
N GLU A 143 -15.66 -13.75 9.33
CA GLU A 143 -16.39 -14.37 8.23
C GLU A 143 -15.50 -14.57 7.00
N ASN A 144 -14.58 -13.66 6.75
CA ASN A 144 -13.65 -13.67 5.63
C ASN A 144 -12.25 -14.20 5.97
N LYS A 145 -12.12 -15.00 7.04
CA LYS A 145 -10.83 -15.48 7.51
C LYS A 145 -10.01 -16.23 6.44
N LEU A 146 -10.67 -17.01 5.58
CA LEU A 146 -10.00 -17.72 4.47
C LEU A 146 -9.44 -16.77 3.41
N MET A 147 -10.08 -15.62 3.17
CA MET A 147 -9.59 -14.58 2.29
C MET A 147 -8.28 -14.01 2.83
N PHE A 148 -8.23 -13.74 4.12
CA PHE A 148 -7.01 -13.27 4.80
C PHE A 148 -5.90 -14.33 4.81
N GLU A 149 -6.24 -15.61 4.97
CA GLU A 149 -5.28 -16.73 4.93
C GLU A 149 -4.70 -16.96 3.51
N LYS A 150 -5.43 -16.61 2.46
CA LYS A 150 -4.98 -16.74 1.05
C LYS A 150 -4.16 -15.54 0.56
N GLY A 151 -3.92 -14.55 1.38
CA GLY A 151 -3.09 -13.41 1.04
C GLY A 151 -3.76 -12.32 0.20
N TYR A 152 -5.06 -12.37 -0.01
CA TYR A 152 -5.83 -11.32 -0.67
C TYR A 152 -6.10 -10.12 0.23
N ALA A 153 -6.01 -10.33 1.54
CA ALA A 153 -6.03 -9.27 2.53
C ALA A 153 -4.95 -9.53 3.57
N LYS A 154 -4.32 -8.49 4.09
CA LYS A 154 -3.20 -8.61 5.03
C LYS A 154 -3.63 -8.37 6.45
N ILE A 155 -3.34 -9.33 7.32
CA ILE A 155 -3.38 -9.22 8.77
C ILE A 155 -1.93 -9.26 9.27
N ASP A 156 -1.65 -8.69 10.45
CA ASP A 156 -0.39 -8.57 11.19
C ASP A 156 0.54 -9.81 11.30
N LYS A 157 0.38 -10.84 10.47
CA LYS A 157 1.10 -12.11 10.59
C LYS A 157 1.79 -12.59 9.31
N TRP A 158 2.08 -11.68 8.39
CA TRP A 158 2.88 -12.07 7.22
C TRP A 158 4.32 -12.27 7.65
N THR A 159 4.89 -13.39 7.22
CA THR A 159 6.35 -13.57 7.26
C THR A 159 6.98 -12.71 6.15
N GLU A 160 8.22 -12.28 6.34
CA GLU A 160 8.97 -11.54 5.31
C GLU A 160 8.95 -12.27 3.95
N ASN A 161 9.03 -13.60 3.94
CA ASN A 161 9.01 -14.42 2.72
C ASN A 161 7.71 -14.31 1.91
N ASP A 162 6.55 -14.23 2.58
CA ASP A 162 5.26 -14.13 1.88
C ASP A 162 5.11 -12.78 1.17
N ALA A 163 5.66 -11.72 1.76
CA ALA A 163 5.66 -10.39 1.17
C ALA A 163 6.55 -10.32 -0.08
N GLU A 164 7.72 -10.95 -0.05
CA GLU A 164 8.66 -10.98 -1.18
C GLU A 164 8.07 -11.69 -2.40
N GLU A 165 7.43 -12.85 -2.23
CA GLU A 165 6.80 -13.59 -3.33
C GLU A 165 5.71 -12.79 -4.05
N ILE A 166 4.91 -12.03 -3.31
CA ILE A 166 3.82 -11.20 -3.87
C ILE A 166 4.39 -9.98 -4.60
N ILE A 167 5.39 -9.34 -4.02
CA ILE A 167 6.09 -8.21 -4.64
C ILE A 167 6.70 -8.66 -5.97
N GLU A 168 7.43 -9.76 -5.99
CA GLU A 168 8.00 -10.30 -7.22
C GLU A 168 6.95 -10.62 -8.27
N TYR A 169 5.84 -11.26 -7.88
CA TYR A 169 4.75 -11.56 -8.81
C TYR A 169 4.18 -10.29 -9.44
N TYR A 170 3.93 -9.25 -8.63
CA TYR A 170 3.41 -7.96 -9.08
C TYR A 170 4.38 -7.25 -10.04
N LEU A 171 5.64 -7.11 -9.63
CA LEU A 171 6.67 -6.45 -10.43
C LEU A 171 6.90 -7.18 -11.75
N ARG A 172 6.91 -8.51 -11.74
CA ARG A 172 7.04 -9.37 -12.91
C ARG A 172 5.88 -9.21 -13.89
N LYS A 173 4.65 -9.09 -13.37
CA LYS A 173 3.46 -8.83 -14.18
C LYS A 173 3.48 -7.43 -14.81
N LYS A 174 3.96 -6.42 -14.09
CA LYS A 174 3.96 -5.01 -14.52
C LYS A 174 5.16 -4.67 -15.41
N HIS A 175 6.35 -5.09 -15.05
CA HIS A 175 7.61 -4.71 -15.71
C HIS A 175 8.19 -5.82 -16.60
N GLY A 176 7.69 -7.06 -16.47
CA GLY A 176 8.11 -8.19 -17.29
C GLY A 176 9.40 -8.85 -16.82
N GLU A 177 9.97 -9.70 -17.66
CA GLU A 177 11.10 -10.58 -17.33
C GLU A 177 12.33 -10.24 -18.17
N THR A 178 12.81 -9.01 -18.09
CA THR A 178 14.02 -8.57 -18.81
C THR A 178 15.01 -7.97 -17.83
N CYS A 179 16.24 -8.49 -17.82
CA CYS A 179 17.31 -7.96 -16.97
C CYS A 179 17.66 -6.52 -17.37
N GLU A 180 17.57 -5.60 -16.44
CA GLU A 180 17.89 -4.19 -16.65
C GLU A 180 19.36 -3.94 -17.00
N CYS A 181 20.23 -4.83 -16.52
CA CYS A 181 21.68 -4.69 -16.71
C CYS A 181 22.16 -5.17 -18.08
N CYS A 182 21.81 -6.41 -18.46
CA CYS A 182 22.35 -7.04 -19.67
C CYS A 182 21.30 -7.29 -20.77
N GLY A 183 20.05 -6.91 -20.55
CA GLY A 183 18.95 -7.12 -21.50
C GLY A 183 18.52 -8.59 -21.67
N PHE A 184 19.04 -9.52 -20.85
CA PHE A 184 18.65 -10.91 -20.90
C PHE A 184 17.16 -11.08 -20.68
N ASN A 185 16.52 -11.84 -21.57
CA ASN A 185 15.12 -12.23 -21.45
C ASN A 185 14.99 -13.67 -21.92
N TYR A 186 14.61 -14.56 -21.01
CA TYR A 186 14.59 -16.01 -21.28
C TYR A 186 13.66 -16.38 -22.45
N LYS A 187 12.49 -15.76 -22.53
CA LYS A 187 11.53 -16.00 -23.61
C LYS A 187 12.08 -15.62 -24.99
N LYS A 188 12.79 -14.50 -25.06
CA LYS A 188 13.44 -14.06 -26.33
C LYS A 188 14.56 -14.99 -26.76
N VAL A 189 15.32 -15.52 -25.82
CA VAL A 189 16.47 -16.39 -26.10
C VAL A 189 16.03 -17.83 -26.41
N HIS A 190 15.07 -18.37 -25.66
CA HIS A 190 14.71 -19.79 -25.72
C HIS A 190 13.33 -20.08 -26.32
N GLY A 191 12.59 -19.05 -26.73
CA GLY A 191 11.28 -19.19 -27.40
C GLY A 191 10.14 -19.69 -26.51
N ARG A 192 10.40 -19.93 -25.22
CA ARG A 192 9.41 -20.38 -24.23
C ARG A 192 9.54 -19.61 -22.93
N GLN A 193 8.46 -19.52 -22.20
CA GLN A 193 8.45 -18.89 -20.88
C GLN A 193 9.01 -19.87 -19.85
N CYS A 194 9.89 -19.39 -19.00
CA CYS A 194 10.35 -20.09 -17.80
C CYS A 194 10.06 -19.18 -16.62
N LYS A 195 9.53 -19.72 -15.55
CA LYS A 195 9.33 -18.97 -14.31
C LYS A 195 10.69 -18.70 -13.65
N GLU A 196 10.82 -17.58 -12.98
CA GLU A 196 11.93 -17.27 -12.08
C GLU A 196 13.31 -17.13 -12.75
N THR A 197 13.35 -16.53 -13.93
CA THR A 197 14.61 -16.23 -14.63
C THR A 197 15.14 -14.84 -14.38
N ILE A 198 14.33 -13.97 -13.78
CA ILE A 198 14.64 -12.59 -13.37
C ILE A 198 14.17 -12.44 -11.94
N ASP A 199 15.06 -12.00 -11.07
CA ASP A 199 14.77 -11.64 -9.70
C ASP A 199 14.61 -10.12 -9.59
N TYR A 200 13.69 -9.66 -8.76
CA TYR A 200 13.51 -8.27 -8.45
C TYR A 200 14.22 -7.96 -7.14
N VAL A 201 15.33 -7.25 -7.22
CA VAL A 201 16.27 -7.02 -6.12
C VAL A 201 16.15 -5.59 -5.61
N LEU A 202 16.07 -5.45 -4.30
CA LEU A 202 16.12 -4.19 -3.60
C LEU A 202 17.51 -4.06 -2.92
N PHE A 203 18.29 -3.03 -3.29
CA PHE A 203 19.63 -2.85 -2.73
C PHE A 203 19.64 -2.10 -1.40
N ASP A 204 18.64 -1.27 -1.17
CA ASP A 204 18.51 -0.50 0.05
C ASP A 204 17.14 -0.78 0.69
N THR A 205 17.15 -1.06 1.99
CA THR A 205 15.95 -1.30 2.78
C THR A 205 15.56 -0.08 3.62
N THR A 206 15.92 1.12 3.15
CA THR A 206 15.52 2.37 3.80
C THR A 206 14.00 2.55 3.76
N ASP A 207 13.52 3.41 4.64
CA ASP A 207 12.11 3.78 4.66
C ASP A 207 11.71 4.62 3.44
N TYR A 208 10.85 4.10 2.60
CA TYR A 208 10.31 4.81 1.44
C TYR A 208 9.11 5.67 1.81
N ASN A 209 8.96 6.82 1.15
CA ASN A 209 7.90 7.77 1.46
C ASN A 209 6.58 7.44 0.76
N ASN A 210 6.63 6.71 -0.35
CA ASN A 210 5.48 6.29 -1.12
C ASN A 210 5.80 5.02 -1.93
N ALA A 211 4.75 4.40 -2.49
CA ALA A 211 4.86 3.16 -3.23
C ALA A 211 5.61 3.31 -4.57
N GLU A 212 5.51 4.47 -5.24
CA GLU A 212 6.23 4.73 -6.49
C GLU A 212 7.75 4.76 -6.25
N GLU A 213 8.17 5.38 -5.15
CA GLU A 213 9.59 5.45 -4.76
C GLU A 213 10.15 4.06 -4.45
N LEU A 214 9.39 3.25 -3.72
CA LEU A 214 9.75 1.85 -3.45
C LEU A 214 9.80 1.01 -4.73
N GLU A 215 8.81 1.12 -5.62
CA GLU A 215 8.80 0.38 -6.89
C GLU A 215 10.00 0.75 -7.77
N ALA A 216 10.33 2.04 -7.85
CA ALA A 216 11.48 2.53 -8.62
C ALA A 216 12.83 2.02 -8.08
N SER A 217 12.86 1.57 -6.83
CA SER A 217 14.07 1.03 -6.19
C SER A 217 14.27 -0.48 -6.41
N TYR A 218 13.29 -1.19 -6.98
CA TYR A 218 13.47 -2.58 -7.39
C TYR A 218 14.13 -2.69 -8.76
N HIS A 219 15.14 -3.54 -8.85
CA HIS A 219 15.90 -3.78 -10.06
C HIS A 219 15.72 -5.20 -10.56
N ALA A 220 15.27 -5.34 -11.81
CA ALA A 220 15.09 -6.63 -12.47
C ALA A 220 16.44 -7.18 -12.94
N LEU A 221 16.98 -8.20 -12.27
CA LEU A 221 18.28 -8.78 -12.56
C LEU A 221 18.19 -10.27 -12.90
N CYS A 222 18.95 -10.71 -13.90
CA CYS A 222 19.14 -12.14 -14.10
C CYS A 222 20.16 -12.68 -13.07
N PRO A 223 20.17 -14.02 -12.79
CA PRO A 223 21.05 -14.61 -11.78
C PRO A 223 22.54 -14.31 -11.97
N ASN A 224 22.99 -14.10 -13.21
CA ASN A 224 24.38 -13.75 -13.48
C ASN A 224 24.71 -12.32 -13.08
N CYS A 225 23.83 -11.37 -13.39
CA CYS A 225 24.01 -9.96 -13.00
C CYS A 225 23.84 -9.79 -11.48
N GLN A 226 22.88 -10.45 -10.87
CA GLN A 226 22.64 -10.40 -9.43
C GLN A 226 23.87 -10.83 -8.60
N ARG A 227 24.65 -11.78 -9.09
CA ARG A 227 25.89 -12.23 -8.42
C ARG A 227 27.00 -11.19 -8.41
N ILE A 228 26.92 -10.18 -9.26
CA ILE A 228 27.97 -9.15 -9.47
C ILE A 228 27.55 -7.80 -8.88
N VAL A 229 26.25 -7.55 -8.85
CA VAL A 229 25.66 -6.27 -8.47
C VAL A 229 25.13 -6.39 -7.04
N ASN A 230 25.68 -5.56 -6.12
CA ASN A 230 25.24 -5.52 -4.73
C ASN A 230 24.74 -4.12 -4.32
N THR A 231 24.97 -3.12 -5.18
CA THR A 231 24.58 -1.72 -4.94
C THR A 231 24.12 -1.08 -6.25
N GLU A 232 23.42 0.05 -6.18
CA GLU A 232 23.06 0.84 -7.35
C GLU A 232 24.30 1.31 -8.15
N GLU A 233 25.38 1.67 -7.46
CA GLU A 233 26.63 2.05 -8.09
C GLU A 233 27.25 0.91 -8.91
N ASP A 234 27.21 -0.32 -8.39
CA ASP A 234 27.63 -1.53 -9.13
C ASP A 234 26.78 -1.75 -10.38
N LEU A 235 25.45 -1.54 -10.26
CA LEU A 235 24.51 -1.68 -11.36
C LEU A 235 24.83 -0.70 -12.50
N GLU A 236 24.99 0.58 -12.18
CA GLU A 236 25.29 1.61 -13.16
C GLU A 236 26.66 1.38 -13.82
N ARG A 237 27.66 0.98 -13.06
CA ARG A 237 28.98 0.61 -13.58
C ARG A 237 28.92 -0.56 -14.54
N LEU A 238 28.10 -1.59 -14.23
CA LEU A 238 27.95 -2.77 -15.09
C LEU A 238 27.18 -2.43 -16.37
N LYS A 239 26.11 -1.63 -16.27
CA LYS A 239 25.37 -1.12 -17.44
C LYS A 239 26.28 -0.33 -18.40
N ALA A 240 27.10 0.57 -17.87
CA ALA A 240 28.05 1.35 -18.67
C ALA A 240 29.08 0.46 -19.39
N ASN A 241 29.62 -0.54 -18.70
CA ASN A 241 30.58 -1.48 -19.27
C ASN A 241 29.99 -2.37 -20.38
N LEU A 242 28.72 -2.75 -20.27
CA LEU A 242 28.03 -3.55 -21.28
C LEU A 242 27.66 -2.72 -22.51
N SER A 243 27.21 -1.47 -22.30
CA SER A 243 26.88 -0.53 -23.39
C SER A 243 28.08 -0.12 -24.23
N SER A 244 29.30 -0.17 -23.66
CA SER A 244 30.56 0.15 -24.38
C SER A 244 31.08 -0.99 -25.27
N LYS A 245 30.45 -2.19 -25.18
CA LYS A 245 30.86 -3.39 -25.94
C LYS A 245 29.88 -3.79 -27.06
N THR A 246 28.79 -3.03 -27.20
CA THR A 246 27.80 -3.13 -28.29
C THR A 246 27.99 -2.02 -29.31
#